data_fdd82af6470a49b306be3b440f9d493c
#
_entry.id   fdd82af6470a49b306be3b440f9d493c
#
_cell.length_a   1.000
_cell.length_b   1.000
_cell.length_c   1.000
_cell.angle_alpha   90.00
_cell.angle_beta   90.00
_cell.angle_gamma   90.00
#
_symmetry.space_group_name_H-M   'P 1'
#
loop_
_entity.id
_entity.type
_entity.pdbx_description
1 polymer ?
#
loop_
_entity_poly.entity_id
_entity_poly.type
_entity_poly.pdbx_seq_one_letter_code
_entity_poly.pdbx_strand_id
1 'polypeptide(L)'
;MNSKTLLRSFTFSLTAACLLTACQKNFLDLKPQSQPNADNFYRTANDFGNAVNGAYDNLQSTNQYGGDFNTLVEARSDNVIDIDPSSNAGLRYNIDRFIEPTTNSVLRDTWGSLYAGVNRTNLILDKIDAVEFDATLKARYKGEAQFIRGLLYFNLVRLWGNVPLVLTGGTTTDARTYKRNEVSEVYAAIEKDLTAATTNLPATYTGANVGRATSGAARALLAKVLITEKKFAEAIPFLRDVVSSGTYRLLANPGDPFLVTNKNNAEILFAVKYRKGGLEGHGLWYGTNIGNNIEPMLRAAYSPEDKRLPLVAQVPVPNNVNVVPRKFYDEFSSANDVGNDFPVLRYADVLLLYAEALNEVGYAATGDAFTSLNAVRTRAGVAAYTATQVATKEAFRTAVINERRLELALENDRWFDLVRTGTAIDALKKTGVTVPANRLIYPIPQSEIDVYNNPTNFPQNPGY
;
A
#
# COMPACT_ATOMS: atom_id res chain seq x y z
N MET A 1 11.71 6.41 -85.80
CA MET A 1 11.91 6.53 -84.36
C MET A 1 13.09 5.60 -84.00
N ASN A 2 14.18 6.20 -83.51
CA ASN A 2 15.43 5.47 -83.33
C ASN A 2 15.36 4.46 -82.22
N SER A 3 15.80 3.20 -82.42
CA SER A 3 15.84 2.07 -81.48
C SER A 3 16.51 2.42 -80.15
N LYS A 4 17.41 3.40 -80.12
CA LYS A 4 18.10 3.89 -78.92
C LYS A 4 17.17 4.71 -78.00
N THR A 5 16.11 5.31 -78.51
CA THR A 5 15.14 6.11 -77.72
C THR A 5 14.14 5.16 -77.04
N LEU A 6 13.74 4.08 -77.68
CA LEU A 6 12.85 3.07 -77.14
C LEU A 6 13.53 2.29 -75.98
N LEU A 7 14.84 1.96 -76.10
CA LEU A 7 15.58 1.28 -75.08
C LEU A 7 15.80 2.14 -73.82
N ARG A 8 15.99 3.47 -73.98
CA ARG A 8 16.11 4.42 -72.86
C ARG A 8 14.81 4.65 -72.13
N SER A 9 13.68 4.67 -72.83
CA SER A 9 12.35 4.79 -72.20
C SER A 9 11.95 3.53 -71.46
N PHE A 10 12.33 2.33 -71.94
CA PHE A 10 12.03 1.08 -71.27
C PHE A 10 12.89 0.86 -69.98
N THR A 11 14.18 1.25 -70.00
CA THR A 11 15.03 1.23 -68.83
C THR A 11 14.58 2.22 -67.74
N PHE A 12 14.12 3.41 -68.10
CA PHE A 12 13.63 4.41 -67.17
C PHE A 12 12.30 3.99 -66.52
N SER A 13 11.39 3.35 -67.26
CA SER A 13 10.13 2.80 -66.76
C SER A 13 10.33 1.58 -65.84
N LEU A 14 11.31 0.73 -66.12
CA LEU A 14 11.62 -0.45 -65.28
C LEU A 14 12.28 -0.03 -63.94
N THR A 15 13.15 0.99 -63.95
CA THR A 15 13.79 1.53 -62.73
C THR A 15 12.77 2.26 -61.86
N ALA A 16 11.79 2.98 -62.43
CA ALA A 16 10.72 3.62 -61.69
C ALA A 16 9.74 2.61 -61.07
N ALA A 17 9.48 1.46 -61.72
CA ALA A 17 8.64 0.39 -61.18
C ALA A 17 9.28 -0.34 -59.98
N CYS A 18 10.59 -0.49 -59.96
CA CYS A 18 11.33 -1.11 -58.82
C CYS A 18 11.38 -0.21 -57.58
N LEU A 19 11.21 1.12 -57.73
CA LEU A 19 11.21 2.03 -56.57
C LEU A 19 9.84 2.12 -55.84
N LEU A 20 8.75 1.61 -56.47
CA LEU A 20 7.40 1.66 -55.87
C LEU A 20 7.10 0.40 -55.01
N THR A 21 7.93 -0.64 -55.05
CA THR A 21 7.73 -1.84 -54.21
C THR A 21 8.50 -1.84 -52.89
N ALA A 22 9.28 -0.79 -52.60
CA ALA A 22 10.16 -0.72 -51.42
C ALA A 22 9.47 -0.17 -50.14
N CYS A 23 8.20 0.16 -50.18
CA CYS A 23 7.46 0.55 -48.98
C CYS A 23 6.64 -0.62 -48.41
N GLN A 24 7.30 -1.66 -47.91
CA GLN A 24 6.69 -2.48 -46.90
C GLN A 24 6.68 -1.69 -45.59
N LYS A 25 5.48 -1.33 -45.10
CA LYS A 25 5.27 -0.60 -43.82
C LYS A 25 5.93 -1.26 -42.63
N ASN A 26 6.32 -2.54 -42.72
CA ASN A 26 6.88 -3.33 -41.64
C ASN A 26 8.42 -3.34 -41.59
N PHE A 27 9.13 -2.70 -42.55
CA PHE A 27 10.61 -2.71 -42.59
C PHE A 27 11.23 -1.78 -41.53
N LEU A 28 10.50 -0.80 -41.03
CA LEU A 28 10.94 0.11 -39.98
C LEU A 28 10.39 -0.25 -38.59
N ASP A 29 9.52 -1.26 -38.51
CA ASP A 29 8.98 -1.78 -37.25
C ASP A 29 9.84 -2.94 -36.69
N LEU A 30 11.16 -2.74 -36.69
CA LEU A 30 12.07 -3.64 -35.99
C LEU A 30 11.91 -3.46 -34.50
N LYS A 31 10.99 -4.20 -33.91
CA LYS A 31 10.92 -4.32 -32.43
C LYS A 31 12.24 -4.93 -31.97
N PRO A 32 12.95 -4.31 -31.00
CA PRO A 32 14.19 -4.88 -30.47
C PRO A 32 13.94 -6.29 -29.95
N GLN A 33 14.55 -7.29 -30.56
CA GLN A 33 14.43 -8.70 -30.11
C GLN A 33 15.19 -8.96 -28.81
N SER A 34 16.06 -8.06 -28.42
CA SER A 34 16.92 -8.17 -27.25
C SER A 34 16.37 -7.49 -25.98
N GLN A 35 15.25 -6.77 -26.06
CA GLN A 35 14.59 -6.21 -24.89
C GLN A 35 13.20 -6.81 -24.72
N PRO A 36 12.81 -7.20 -23.49
CA PRO A 36 11.45 -7.65 -23.21
C PRO A 36 10.46 -6.55 -23.62
N ASN A 37 9.63 -6.83 -24.61
CA ASN A 37 8.48 -5.99 -24.94
C ASN A 37 7.20 -6.77 -24.61
N ALA A 38 6.06 -6.08 -24.49
CA ALA A 38 4.80 -6.69 -24.09
C ALA A 38 4.37 -7.87 -25.00
N ASP A 39 4.84 -7.94 -26.26
CA ASP A 39 4.50 -8.99 -27.21
C ASP A 39 5.41 -10.23 -27.05
N ASN A 40 6.62 -10.07 -26.47
CA ASN A 40 7.60 -11.13 -26.30
C ASN A 40 7.72 -11.63 -24.86
N PHE A 41 7.15 -10.91 -23.91
CA PHE A 41 7.04 -11.24 -22.51
C PHE A 41 5.72 -11.99 -22.24
N TYR A 42 5.53 -12.58 -21.08
CA TYR A 42 4.35 -13.37 -20.69
C TYR A 42 4.15 -14.66 -21.52
N ARG A 43 5.22 -15.41 -21.81
CA ARG A 43 5.17 -16.66 -22.58
C ARG A 43 5.48 -17.90 -21.76
N THR A 44 6.18 -17.74 -20.65
CA THR A 44 6.64 -18.85 -19.81
C THR A 44 6.31 -18.59 -18.34
N ALA A 45 6.32 -19.66 -17.52
CA ALA A 45 6.19 -19.55 -16.07
C ALA A 45 7.23 -18.58 -15.46
N ASN A 46 8.45 -18.54 -16.00
CA ASN A 46 9.50 -17.66 -15.54
C ASN A 46 9.17 -16.18 -15.82
N ASP A 47 8.58 -15.89 -16.97
CA ASP A 47 8.15 -14.51 -17.30
C ASP A 47 7.11 -14.02 -16.31
N PHE A 48 6.13 -14.86 -15.96
CA PHE A 48 5.14 -14.53 -14.94
C PHE A 48 5.76 -14.40 -13.55
N GLY A 49 6.75 -15.23 -13.19
CA GLY A 49 7.51 -15.08 -11.96
C GLY A 49 8.21 -13.73 -11.88
N ASN A 50 8.85 -13.29 -12.96
CA ASN A 50 9.50 -11.98 -13.05
C ASN A 50 8.49 -10.84 -13.02
N ALA A 51 7.34 -10.97 -13.69
CA ALA A 51 6.27 -9.99 -13.66
C ALA A 51 5.70 -9.79 -12.25
N VAL A 52 5.47 -10.89 -11.52
CA VAL A 52 5.02 -10.86 -10.12
C VAL A 52 6.08 -10.20 -9.24
N ASN A 53 7.38 -10.50 -9.43
CA ASN A 53 8.45 -9.80 -8.72
C ASN A 53 8.41 -8.29 -9.00
N GLY A 54 8.18 -7.90 -10.27
CA GLY A 54 8.01 -6.50 -10.64
C GLY A 54 6.78 -5.83 -10.01
N ALA A 55 5.72 -6.58 -9.69
CA ALA A 55 4.58 -6.05 -8.95
C ALA A 55 4.91 -5.83 -7.46
N TYR A 56 5.67 -6.73 -6.81
CA TYR A 56 6.19 -6.49 -5.46
C TYR A 56 7.18 -5.33 -5.41
N ASP A 57 8.10 -5.25 -6.38
CA ASP A 57 9.08 -4.17 -6.52
C ASP A 57 8.40 -2.78 -6.55
N ASN A 58 7.27 -2.66 -7.22
CA ASN A 58 6.51 -1.41 -7.26
C ASN A 58 6.13 -0.89 -5.86
N LEU A 59 5.87 -1.77 -4.89
CA LEU A 59 5.55 -1.37 -3.52
C LEU A 59 6.74 -0.69 -2.81
N GLN A 60 7.98 -0.97 -3.23
CA GLN A 60 9.19 -0.39 -2.66
C GLN A 60 9.44 1.05 -3.12
N SER A 61 8.71 1.51 -4.15
CA SER A 61 8.85 2.86 -4.71
C SER A 61 8.85 3.93 -3.62
N THR A 62 9.70 4.95 -3.80
CA THR A 62 9.71 6.15 -2.95
C THR A 62 8.36 6.87 -2.95
N ASN A 63 7.57 6.70 -4.01
CA ASN A 63 6.22 7.25 -4.12
C ASN A 63 5.15 6.37 -3.45
N GLN A 64 5.55 5.20 -2.89
CA GLN A 64 4.69 4.32 -2.11
C GLN A 64 5.27 4.09 -0.71
N TYR A 65 5.43 2.82 -0.28
CA TYR A 65 5.92 2.47 1.07
C TYR A 65 7.38 2.90 1.34
N GLY A 66 8.14 3.24 0.30
CA GLY A 66 9.45 3.85 0.45
C GLY A 66 9.41 5.33 0.85
N GLY A 67 8.27 6.03 0.80
CA GLY A 67 8.24 7.46 1.08
C GLY A 67 6.85 8.11 1.11
N ASP A 68 6.38 8.55 -0.04
CA ASP A 68 5.26 9.50 -0.18
C ASP A 68 3.92 8.98 0.37
N PHE A 69 3.59 7.70 0.16
CA PHE A 69 2.38 7.11 0.74
C PHE A 69 2.36 7.22 2.26
N ASN A 70 3.51 6.97 2.89
CA ASN A 70 3.63 7.12 4.33
C ASN A 70 3.44 8.59 4.77
N THR A 71 3.94 9.56 3.97
CA THR A 71 3.67 11.00 4.22
C THR A 71 2.17 11.29 4.20
N LEU A 72 1.46 10.79 3.18
CA LEU A 72 0.01 11.01 3.04
C LEU A 72 -0.77 10.45 4.24
N VAL A 73 -0.33 9.35 4.83
CA VAL A 73 -1.06 8.70 5.91
C VAL A 73 -0.65 9.26 7.28
N GLU A 74 0.64 9.32 7.56
CA GLU A 74 1.11 9.69 8.90
C GLU A 74 0.97 11.20 9.17
N ALA A 75 1.27 12.07 8.20
CA ALA A 75 1.14 13.51 8.39
C ALA A 75 -0.32 13.98 8.59
N ARG A 76 -1.30 13.16 8.22
CA ARG A 76 -2.72 13.44 8.53
C ARG A 76 -3.19 12.87 9.86
N SER A 77 -2.34 12.13 10.56
CA SER A 77 -2.71 11.51 11.83
C SER A 77 -2.38 12.42 13.02
N ASP A 78 -2.98 12.12 14.16
CA ASP A 78 -2.63 12.73 15.44
C ASP A 78 -1.38 12.12 16.11
N ASN A 79 -0.56 11.41 15.33
CA ASN A 79 0.73 10.85 15.76
C ASN A 79 1.92 11.69 15.29
N VAL A 80 1.74 12.51 14.26
CA VAL A 80 2.79 13.33 13.63
C VAL A 80 2.28 14.74 13.47
N ILE A 81 3.17 15.73 13.61
CA ILE A 81 2.87 17.14 13.39
C ILE A 81 4.01 17.78 12.60
N ASP A 82 3.71 18.40 11.47
CA ASP A 82 4.68 19.19 10.71
C ASP A 82 4.49 20.68 10.98
N ILE A 83 5.51 21.30 11.55
CA ILE A 83 5.47 22.71 11.97
C ILE A 83 6.29 23.64 11.06
N ASP A 84 7.00 23.09 10.06
CA ASP A 84 7.88 23.86 9.20
C ASP A 84 7.31 24.07 7.79
N PRO A 85 6.66 25.24 7.53
CA PRO A 85 6.12 25.54 6.21
C PRO A 85 7.19 25.76 5.14
N SER A 86 8.47 25.91 5.50
CA SER A 86 9.56 26.15 4.57
C SER A 86 10.22 24.84 4.11
N SER A 87 10.13 23.79 4.89
CA SER A 87 10.73 22.49 4.58
C SER A 87 10.05 21.87 3.36
N ASN A 88 10.84 21.44 2.37
CA ASN A 88 10.37 20.81 1.15
C ASN A 88 9.21 21.57 0.47
N ALA A 89 9.37 22.90 0.35
CA ALA A 89 8.34 23.79 -0.23
C ALA A 89 6.97 23.68 0.46
N GLY A 90 6.93 23.30 1.73
CA GLY A 90 5.70 23.17 2.51
C GLY A 90 4.83 21.97 2.14
N LEU A 91 5.29 21.04 1.31
CA LEU A 91 4.47 19.93 0.81
C LEU A 91 3.84 19.10 1.93
N ARG A 92 4.63 18.75 2.95
CA ARG A 92 4.13 17.98 4.11
C ARG A 92 3.34 18.83 5.09
N TYR A 93 3.82 20.03 5.36
CA TYR A 93 3.10 21.01 6.19
C TYR A 93 1.68 21.23 5.67
N ASN A 94 1.52 21.40 4.36
CA ASN A 94 0.21 21.58 3.74
C ASN A 94 -0.68 20.35 3.93
N ILE A 95 -0.13 19.13 3.85
CA ILE A 95 -0.85 17.88 4.10
C ILE A 95 -1.31 17.81 5.56
N ASP A 96 -0.41 18.06 6.50
CA ASP A 96 -0.70 18.06 7.94
C ASP A 96 -1.78 19.09 8.32
N ARG A 97 -1.74 20.26 7.67
CA ARG A 97 -2.69 21.36 7.95
C ARG A 97 -3.98 21.30 7.13
N PHE A 98 -4.16 20.28 6.28
CA PHE A 98 -5.33 20.14 5.40
C PHE A 98 -5.53 21.32 4.44
N ILE A 99 -4.43 21.90 3.97
CA ILE A 99 -4.40 23.02 3.02
C ILE A 99 -3.62 22.68 1.74
N GLU A 100 -3.35 21.43 1.51
CA GLU A 100 -2.62 20.96 0.32
C GLU A 100 -3.37 21.36 -0.96
N PRO A 101 -2.65 21.95 -1.94
CA PRO A 101 -3.20 22.25 -3.25
C PRO A 101 -3.33 20.98 -4.10
N THR A 102 -4.20 20.99 -5.11
CA THR A 102 -4.37 19.91 -6.09
C THR A 102 -3.10 19.60 -6.87
N THR A 103 -2.15 20.54 -6.90
CA THR A 103 -0.84 20.43 -7.55
C THR A 103 0.26 19.86 -6.67
N ASN A 104 -0.05 19.45 -5.42
CA ASN A 104 0.95 18.87 -4.52
C ASN A 104 1.56 17.58 -5.15
N SER A 105 2.89 17.57 -5.30
CA SER A 105 3.59 16.48 -6.00
C SER A 105 3.52 15.15 -5.26
N VAL A 106 3.45 15.14 -3.92
CA VAL A 106 3.30 13.92 -3.13
C VAL A 106 2.01 13.19 -3.49
N LEU A 107 0.90 13.92 -3.70
CA LEU A 107 -0.38 13.35 -4.14
C LEU A 107 -0.28 12.76 -5.54
N ARG A 108 0.28 13.54 -6.49
CA ARG A 108 0.43 13.15 -7.90
C ARG A 108 1.30 11.90 -8.02
N ASP A 109 2.44 11.90 -7.38
CA ASP A 109 3.45 10.86 -7.56
C ASP A 109 3.01 9.55 -6.89
N THR A 110 2.32 9.63 -5.73
CA THR A 110 1.69 8.46 -5.10
C THR A 110 0.56 7.89 -5.96
N TRP A 111 -0.33 8.72 -6.48
CA TRP A 111 -1.39 8.29 -7.41
C TRP A 111 -0.82 7.55 -8.61
N GLY A 112 0.12 8.16 -9.32
CA GLY A 112 0.77 7.55 -10.48
C GLY A 112 1.45 6.22 -10.17
N SER A 113 2.15 6.13 -9.04
CA SER A 113 2.83 4.90 -8.62
C SER A 113 1.85 3.78 -8.26
N LEU A 114 0.73 4.08 -7.58
CA LEU A 114 -0.31 3.10 -7.28
C LEU A 114 -0.93 2.54 -8.56
N TYR A 115 -1.28 3.39 -9.54
CA TYR A 115 -1.82 2.93 -10.83
C TYR A 115 -0.79 2.21 -11.70
N ALA A 116 0.49 2.54 -11.62
CA ALA A 116 1.54 1.75 -12.25
C ALA A 116 1.57 0.32 -11.71
N GLY A 117 1.42 0.14 -10.39
CA GLY A 117 1.29 -1.17 -9.77
C GLY A 117 0.02 -1.91 -10.20
N VAL A 118 -1.12 -1.23 -10.24
CA VAL A 118 -2.38 -1.80 -10.76
C VAL A 118 -2.20 -2.32 -12.19
N ASN A 119 -1.58 -1.52 -13.07
CA ASN A 119 -1.35 -1.96 -14.46
C ASN A 119 -0.43 -3.20 -14.54
N ARG A 120 0.65 -3.26 -13.73
CA ARG A 120 1.53 -4.44 -13.66
C ARG A 120 0.74 -5.70 -13.27
N THR A 121 -0.14 -5.61 -12.27
CA THR A 121 -0.98 -6.74 -11.83
C THR A 121 -2.04 -7.11 -12.86
N ASN A 122 -2.64 -6.14 -13.54
CA ASN A 122 -3.60 -6.37 -14.61
C ASN A 122 -2.97 -7.15 -15.77
N LEU A 123 -1.76 -6.77 -16.23
CA LEU A 123 -1.06 -7.49 -17.30
C LEU A 123 -0.77 -8.95 -16.95
N ILE A 124 -0.45 -9.25 -15.68
CA ILE A 124 -0.30 -10.63 -15.22
C ILE A 124 -1.63 -11.37 -15.35
N LEU A 125 -2.71 -10.82 -14.79
CA LEU A 125 -4.02 -11.45 -14.73
C LEU A 125 -4.64 -11.65 -16.13
N ASP A 126 -4.42 -10.70 -17.04
CA ASP A 126 -4.93 -10.77 -18.42
C ASP A 126 -4.23 -11.85 -19.27
N LYS A 127 -2.96 -12.11 -19.00
CA LYS A 127 -2.13 -12.97 -19.87
C LYS A 127 -1.95 -14.40 -19.35
N ILE A 128 -2.06 -14.61 -18.03
CA ILE A 128 -1.61 -15.85 -17.39
C ILE A 128 -2.45 -17.07 -17.79
N ASP A 129 -3.75 -16.91 -18.05
CA ASP A 129 -4.62 -18.03 -18.37
C ASP A 129 -4.37 -18.58 -19.78
N ALA A 130 -3.82 -17.79 -20.70
CA ALA A 130 -3.50 -18.18 -22.05
C ALA A 130 -2.20 -19.02 -22.16
N VAL A 131 -1.40 -19.12 -21.09
CA VAL A 131 -0.10 -19.81 -21.11
C VAL A 131 -0.15 -21.08 -20.25
N GLU A 132 0.22 -22.22 -20.84
CA GLU A 132 0.21 -23.50 -20.14
C GLU A 132 1.50 -23.71 -19.35
N PHE A 133 1.36 -23.91 -18.03
CA PHE A 133 2.40 -24.32 -17.10
C PHE A 133 1.77 -24.90 -15.82
N ASP A 134 2.56 -25.32 -14.84
CA ASP A 134 2.10 -25.93 -13.60
C ASP A 134 0.91 -25.15 -12.98
N ALA A 135 -0.20 -25.85 -12.74
CA ALA A 135 -1.45 -25.25 -12.31
C ALA A 135 -1.35 -24.62 -10.90
N THR A 136 -0.59 -25.23 -9.99
CA THR A 136 -0.36 -24.72 -8.63
C THR A 136 0.44 -23.42 -8.67
N LEU A 137 1.47 -23.38 -9.50
CA LEU A 137 2.29 -22.19 -9.71
C LEU A 137 1.48 -21.07 -10.38
N LYS A 138 0.63 -21.43 -11.37
CA LYS A 138 -0.29 -20.48 -12.02
C LYS A 138 -1.26 -19.86 -11.01
N ALA A 139 -1.92 -20.69 -10.19
CA ALA A 139 -2.83 -20.23 -9.15
C ALA A 139 -2.10 -19.30 -8.17
N ARG A 140 -0.89 -19.66 -7.73
CA ARG A 140 -0.07 -18.83 -6.86
C ARG A 140 0.21 -17.46 -7.46
N TYR A 141 0.69 -17.38 -8.70
CA TYR A 141 0.98 -16.09 -9.36
C TYR A 141 -0.28 -15.23 -9.53
N LYS A 142 -1.42 -15.85 -9.85
CA LYS A 142 -2.72 -15.16 -9.86
C LYS A 142 -3.06 -14.59 -8.49
N GLY A 143 -2.94 -15.39 -7.44
CA GLY A 143 -3.21 -14.98 -6.06
C GLY A 143 -2.30 -13.85 -5.59
N GLU A 144 -1.01 -13.88 -5.93
CA GLU A 144 -0.06 -12.81 -5.62
C GLU A 144 -0.44 -11.50 -6.33
N ALA A 145 -0.76 -11.55 -7.63
CA ALA A 145 -1.22 -10.38 -8.39
C ALA A 145 -2.56 -9.82 -7.85
N GLN A 146 -3.51 -10.67 -7.50
CA GLN A 146 -4.79 -10.29 -6.88
C GLN A 146 -4.61 -9.66 -5.51
N PHE A 147 -3.73 -10.22 -4.66
CA PHE A 147 -3.40 -9.64 -3.37
C PHE A 147 -2.82 -8.22 -3.51
N ILE A 148 -1.85 -8.05 -4.40
CA ILE A 148 -1.21 -6.74 -4.63
C ILE A 148 -2.22 -5.75 -5.20
N ARG A 149 -3.04 -6.15 -6.19
CA ARG A 149 -4.08 -5.27 -6.77
C ARG A 149 -5.11 -4.85 -5.73
N GLY A 150 -5.57 -5.77 -4.91
CA GLY A 150 -6.45 -5.48 -3.78
C GLY A 150 -5.84 -4.48 -2.79
N LEU A 151 -4.56 -4.63 -2.43
CA LEU A 151 -3.85 -3.71 -1.55
C LEU A 151 -3.73 -2.31 -2.18
N LEU A 152 -3.38 -2.22 -3.47
CA LEU A 152 -3.23 -0.94 -4.17
C LEU A 152 -4.56 -0.19 -4.27
N TYR A 153 -5.66 -0.88 -4.63
CA TYR A 153 -6.99 -0.27 -4.66
C TYR A 153 -7.48 0.10 -3.27
N PHE A 154 -7.17 -0.69 -2.24
CA PHE A 154 -7.51 -0.34 -0.87
C PHE A 154 -6.79 0.94 -0.41
N ASN A 155 -5.55 1.17 -0.85
CA ASN A 155 -4.85 2.43 -0.62
C ASN A 155 -5.49 3.59 -1.41
N LEU A 156 -5.80 3.38 -2.70
CA LEU A 156 -6.44 4.38 -3.55
C LEU A 156 -7.79 4.85 -3.00
N VAL A 157 -8.70 3.93 -2.71
CA VAL A 157 -10.06 4.27 -2.28
C VAL A 157 -10.09 4.98 -0.93
N ARG A 158 -9.21 4.60 0.00
CA ARG A 158 -9.13 5.25 1.33
C ARG A 158 -8.54 6.67 1.26
N LEU A 159 -7.67 6.94 0.30
CA LEU A 159 -7.06 8.26 0.14
C LEU A 159 -7.91 9.21 -0.69
N TRP A 160 -8.56 8.74 -1.77
CA TRP A 160 -9.23 9.62 -2.74
C TRP A 160 -10.74 9.39 -2.91
N GLY A 161 -11.31 8.37 -2.27
CA GLY A 161 -12.73 8.02 -2.44
C GLY A 161 -13.00 7.40 -3.81
N ASN A 162 -13.86 8.01 -4.60
CA ASN A 162 -14.14 7.56 -5.96
C ASN A 162 -12.88 7.64 -6.83
N VAL A 163 -12.49 6.52 -7.44
CA VAL A 163 -11.28 6.39 -8.27
C VAL A 163 -11.56 5.55 -9.52
N PRO A 164 -10.81 5.70 -10.60
CA PRO A 164 -10.92 4.80 -11.75
C PRO A 164 -10.68 3.34 -11.38
N LEU A 165 -11.64 2.47 -11.71
CA LEU A 165 -11.52 1.03 -11.52
C LEU A 165 -11.06 0.37 -12.83
N VAL A 166 -9.74 0.22 -12.97
CA VAL A 166 -9.08 -0.38 -14.14
C VAL A 166 -8.69 -1.82 -13.79
N LEU A 167 -9.40 -2.79 -14.36
CA LEU A 167 -9.20 -4.22 -14.06
C LEU A 167 -8.50 -5.00 -15.17
N THR A 168 -8.17 -4.34 -16.27
CA THR A 168 -7.41 -4.91 -17.41
C THR A 168 -6.21 -4.04 -17.74
N GLY A 169 -5.17 -4.63 -18.31
CA GLY A 169 -4.04 -3.86 -18.83
C GLY A 169 -4.52 -2.98 -19.98
N GLY A 170 -4.22 -1.69 -19.89
CA GLY A 170 -4.66 -0.71 -20.87
C GLY A 170 -3.53 0.09 -21.50
N THR A 171 -3.82 0.77 -22.58
CA THR A 171 -2.96 1.76 -23.21
C THR A 171 -3.26 3.16 -22.67
N THR A 172 -2.36 4.12 -22.88
CA THR A 172 -2.58 5.53 -22.54
C THR A 172 -3.78 6.15 -23.27
N THR A 173 -4.18 5.59 -24.40
CA THR A 173 -5.38 6.03 -25.15
C THR A 173 -6.65 5.62 -24.42
N ASP A 174 -6.67 4.41 -23.86
CA ASP A 174 -7.82 3.90 -23.08
C ASP A 174 -7.99 4.68 -21.77
N ALA A 175 -6.89 5.13 -21.19
CA ALA A 175 -6.91 5.87 -19.93
C ALA A 175 -7.86 7.09 -19.95
N ARG A 176 -7.96 7.80 -21.07
CA ARG A 176 -8.84 8.97 -21.22
C ARG A 176 -10.34 8.65 -21.19
N THR A 177 -10.72 7.39 -21.29
CA THR A 177 -12.11 6.94 -21.29
C THR A 177 -12.62 6.54 -19.90
N TYR A 178 -11.74 6.37 -18.93
CA TYR A 178 -12.13 5.95 -17.60
C TYR A 178 -12.91 7.05 -16.86
N LYS A 179 -13.84 6.63 -16.04
CA LYS A 179 -14.56 7.45 -15.06
C LYS A 179 -14.05 7.15 -13.65
N ARG A 180 -14.34 8.03 -12.72
CA ARG A 180 -14.20 7.71 -11.29
C ARG A 180 -15.37 6.83 -10.87
N ASN A 181 -15.08 5.60 -10.50
CA ASN A 181 -16.07 4.63 -10.02
C ASN A 181 -16.46 4.93 -8.58
N GLU A 182 -17.68 4.56 -8.23
CA GLU A 182 -18.17 4.69 -6.86
C GLU A 182 -17.35 3.85 -5.89
N VAL A 183 -17.20 4.35 -4.66
CA VAL A 183 -16.44 3.68 -3.58
C VAL A 183 -16.88 2.23 -3.41
N SER A 184 -18.19 1.94 -3.46
CA SER A 184 -18.75 0.58 -3.34
C SER A 184 -18.32 -0.36 -4.47
N GLU A 185 -18.21 0.14 -5.71
CA GLU A 185 -17.72 -0.65 -6.86
C GLU A 185 -16.24 -1.03 -6.67
N VAL A 186 -15.44 -0.08 -6.16
CA VAL A 186 -14.02 -0.31 -5.88
C VAL A 186 -13.85 -1.33 -4.75
N TYR A 187 -14.60 -1.21 -3.65
CA TYR A 187 -14.56 -2.20 -2.56
C TYR A 187 -15.00 -3.58 -3.03
N ALA A 188 -16.05 -3.70 -3.83
CA ALA A 188 -16.49 -4.99 -4.38
C ALA A 188 -15.38 -5.67 -5.21
N ALA A 189 -14.60 -4.90 -5.98
CA ALA A 189 -13.47 -5.43 -6.74
C ALA A 189 -12.32 -5.88 -5.82
N ILE A 190 -12.03 -5.10 -4.76
CA ILE A 190 -11.02 -5.45 -3.74
C ILE A 190 -11.40 -6.76 -3.04
N GLU A 191 -12.64 -6.88 -2.58
CA GLU A 191 -13.15 -8.09 -1.92
C GLU A 191 -13.04 -9.32 -2.83
N LYS A 192 -13.41 -9.18 -4.10
CA LYS A 192 -13.29 -10.25 -5.10
C LYS A 192 -11.85 -10.73 -5.26
N ASP A 193 -10.92 -9.79 -5.44
CA ASP A 193 -9.50 -10.12 -5.61
C ASP A 193 -8.92 -10.78 -4.35
N LEU A 194 -9.18 -10.22 -3.17
CA LEU A 194 -8.65 -10.76 -1.93
C LEU A 194 -9.27 -12.10 -1.56
N THR A 195 -10.57 -12.31 -1.82
CA THR A 195 -11.22 -13.62 -1.65
C THR A 195 -10.55 -14.68 -2.51
N ALA A 196 -10.30 -14.40 -3.79
CA ALA A 196 -9.58 -15.31 -4.67
C ALA A 196 -8.14 -15.55 -4.17
N ALA A 197 -7.46 -14.52 -3.68
CA ALA A 197 -6.12 -14.64 -3.11
C ALA A 197 -6.10 -15.56 -1.86
N THR A 198 -7.13 -15.58 -1.01
CA THR A 198 -7.19 -16.48 0.16
C THR A 198 -7.15 -17.95 -0.22
N THR A 199 -7.60 -18.29 -1.42
CA THR A 199 -7.65 -19.67 -1.94
C THR A 199 -6.43 -20.00 -2.79
N ASN A 200 -5.96 -19.06 -3.61
CA ASN A 200 -4.89 -19.27 -4.56
C ASN A 200 -3.49 -19.24 -3.92
N LEU A 201 -3.33 -18.60 -2.77
CA LEU A 201 -2.06 -18.46 -2.09
C LEU A 201 -1.80 -19.63 -1.12
N PRO A 202 -0.54 -20.10 -0.98
CA PRO A 202 -0.18 -21.09 0.02
C PRO A 202 -0.21 -20.48 1.44
N ALA A 203 -0.32 -21.33 2.44
CA ALA A 203 -0.27 -20.92 3.85
C ALA A 203 1.11 -20.40 4.26
N THR A 204 2.17 -20.98 3.72
CA THR A 204 3.57 -20.64 4.04
C THR A 204 4.46 -20.77 2.82
N TYR A 205 5.62 -20.13 2.86
CA TYR A 205 6.66 -20.26 1.85
C TYR A 205 7.99 -20.72 2.47
N THR A 206 8.83 -21.31 1.63
CA THR A 206 10.21 -21.72 1.98
C THR A 206 11.22 -21.14 0.98
N GLY A 207 12.50 -21.12 1.39
CA GLY A 207 13.60 -20.68 0.52
C GLY A 207 13.43 -19.24 0.01
N ALA A 208 13.72 -19.02 -1.27
CA ALA A 208 13.68 -17.70 -1.90
C ALA A 208 12.27 -17.07 -2.00
N ASN A 209 11.22 -17.82 -1.69
CA ASN A 209 9.85 -17.32 -1.73
C ASN A 209 9.37 -16.76 -0.38
N VAL A 210 10.16 -16.88 0.69
CA VAL A 210 9.79 -16.35 2.02
C VAL A 210 9.61 -14.84 1.95
N GLY A 211 8.49 -14.35 2.48
CA GLY A 211 8.10 -12.94 2.46
C GLY A 211 7.09 -12.56 1.38
N ARG A 212 6.74 -13.49 0.46
CA ARG A 212 5.61 -13.30 -0.46
C ARG A 212 4.28 -13.38 0.28
N ALA A 213 3.23 -12.82 -0.31
CA ALA A 213 1.89 -12.85 0.26
C ALA A 213 1.39 -14.29 0.44
N THR A 214 0.90 -14.61 1.64
CA THR A 214 0.33 -15.91 2.03
C THR A 214 -1.19 -15.85 2.06
N SER A 215 -1.85 -17.00 2.12
CA SER A 215 -3.30 -17.06 2.34
C SER A 215 -3.71 -16.40 3.67
N GLY A 216 -2.86 -16.46 4.69
CA GLY A 216 -3.08 -15.76 5.96
C GLY A 216 -3.00 -14.23 5.81
N ALA A 217 -2.04 -13.73 5.02
CA ALA A 217 -1.95 -12.31 4.69
C ALA A 217 -3.19 -11.83 3.89
N ALA A 218 -3.66 -12.63 2.93
CA ALA A 218 -4.86 -12.31 2.15
C ALA A 218 -6.12 -12.27 3.02
N ARG A 219 -6.28 -13.22 3.96
CA ARG A 219 -7.39 -13.21 4.94
C ARG A 219 -7.36 -11.97 5.84
N ALA A 220 -6.18 -11.63 6.35
CA ALA A 220 -6.02 -10.46 7.21
C ALA A 220 -6.33 -9.15 6.48
N LEU A 221 -5.86 -9.00 5.23
CA LEU A 221 -6.16 -7.83 4.43
C LEU A 221 -7.65 -7.74 4.08
N LEU A 222 -8.27 -8.85 3.67
CA LEU A 222 -9.70 -8.90 3.39
C LEU A 222 -10.53 -8.52 4.62
N ALA A 223 -10.19 -9.04 5.79
CA ALA A 223 -10.86 -8.67 7.02
C ALA A 223 -10.69 -7.19 7.37
N LYS A 224 -9.51 -6.61 7.14
CA LYS A 224 -9.26 -5.16 7.33
C LYS A 224 -10.11 -4.30 6.38
N VAL A 225 -10.30 -4.76 5.14
CA VAL A 225 -11.22 -4.15 4.16
C VAL A 225 -12.66 -4.21 4.67
N LEU A 226 -13.15 -5.38 5.04
CA LEU A 226 -14.51 -5.58 5.55
C LEU A 226 -14.81 -4.74 6.81
N ILE A 227 -13.85 -4.64 7.73
CA ILE A 227 -13.99 -3.77 8.93
C ILE A 227 -14.07 -2.29 8.53
N THR A 228 -13.30 -1.86 7.52
CA THR A 228 -13.36 -0.49 7.00
C THR A 228 -14.75 -0.18 6.45
N GLU A 229 -15.42 -1.14 5.82
CA GLU A 229 -16.80 -1.05 5.35
C GLU A 229 -17.84 -1.33 6.46
N LYS A 230 -17.43 -1.57 7.69
CA LYS A 230 -18.29 -1.93 8.84
C LYS A 230 -19.01 -3.29 8.68
N LYS A 231 -18.51 -4.18 7.82
CA LYS A 231 -18.98 -5.57 7.64
C LYS A 231 -18.33 -6.49 8.69
N PHE A 232 -18.50 -6.14 9.98
CA PHE A 232 -17.80 -6.79 11.08
C PHE A 232 -18.07 -8.30 11.18
N ALA A 233 -19.31 -8.70 10.99
CA ALA A 233 -19.68 -10.11 11.05
C ALA A 233 -19.00 -10.96 9.96
N GLU A 234 -18.82 -10.39 8.79
CA GLU A 234 -18.16 -11.04 7.65
C GLU A 234 -16.63 -11.12 7.85
N ALA A 235 -16.03 -10.16 8.57
CA ALA A 235 -14.59 -10.16 8.86
C ALA A 235 -14.18 -11.24 9.88
N ILE A 236 -15.05 -11.58 10.83
CA ILE A 236 -14.75 -12.50 11.94
C ILE A 236 -14.20 -13.85 11.49
N PRO A 237 -14.78 -14.57 10.51
CA PRO A 237 -14.25 -15.86 10.08
C PRO A 237 -12.81 -15.79 9.59
N PHE A 238 -12.47 -14.78 8.79
CA PHE A 238 -11.12 -14.61 8.26
C PHE A 238 -10.09 -14.32 9.35
N LEU A 239 -10.44 -13.47 10.32
CA LEU A 239 -9.56 -13.18 11.46
C LEU A 239 -9.39 -14.40 12.37
N ARG A 240 -10.47 -15.12 12.64
CA ARG A 240 -10.43 -16.36 13.42
C ARG A 240 -9.51 -17.39 12.77
N ASP A 241 -9.60 -17.58 11.46
CA ASP A 241 -8.74 -18.51 10.72
C ASP A 241 -7.26 -18.15 10.88
N VAL A 242 -6.91 -16.87 10.82
CA VAL A 242 -5.53 -16.42 11.05
C VAL A 242 -5.11 -16.65 12.49
N VAL A 243 -5.94 -16.30 13.47
CA VAL A 243 -5.64 -16.44 14.91
C VAL A 243 -5.47 -17.90 15.30
N SER A 244 -6.32 -18.79 14.79
CA SER A 244 -6.30 -20.23 15.12
C SER A 244 -5.31 -21.04 14.28
N SER A 245 -4.68 -20.46 13.25
CA SER A 245 -3.79 -21.19 12.35
C SER A 245 -2.52 -21.73 12.99
N GLY A 246 -2.07 -21.15 14.11
CA GLY A 246 -0.79 -21.44 14.74
C GLY A 246 0.44 -20.96 13.92
N THR A 247 0.23 -20.41 12.72
CA THR A 247 1.31 -19.92 11.85
C THR A 247 1.92 -18.62 12.38
N TYR A 248 1.08 -17.75 12.93
CA TYR A 248 1.47 -16.43 13.40
C TYR A 248 1.33 -16.32 14.91
N ARG A 249 2.18 -15.52 15.54
CA ARG A 249 2.12 -15.23 16.97
C ARG A 249 2.79 -13.90 17.30
N LEU A 250 2.41 -13.31 18.44
CA LEU A 250 3.14 -12.17 19.01
C LEU A 250 4.55 -12.61 19.41
N LEU A 251 5.54 -11.78 19.12
CA LEU A 251 6.89 -11.92 19.67
C LEU A 251 6.94 -11.40 21.11
N ALA A 252 7.93 -11.84 21.87
CA ALA A 252 8.04 -11.52 23.28
C ALA A 252 8.21 -10.01 23.56
N ASN A 253 8.95 -9.31 22.70
CA ASN A 253 9.14 -7.87 22.81
C ASN A 253 8.48 -7.15 21.65
N PRO A 254 7.79 -6.00 21.89
CA PRO A 254 7.12 -5.26 20.84
C PRO A 254 8.06 -4.65 19.79
N GLY A 255 9.36 -4.54 20.06
CA GLY A 255 10.37 -4.07 19.10
C GLY A 255 10.92 -5.15 18.17
N ASP A 256 10.81 -6.42 18.55
CA ASP A 256 11.44 -7.52 17.79
C ASP A 256 10.92 -7.68 16.35
N PRO A 257 9.64 -7.36 16.01
CA PRO A 257 9.14 -7.43 14.65
C PRO A 257 9.86 -6.50 13.66
N PHE A 258 10.48 -5.44 14.14
CA PHE A 258 11.10 -4.38 13.32
C PHE A 258 12.61 -4.53 13.14
N LEU A 259 13.22 -5.52 13.77
CA LEU A 259 14.66 -5.72 13.70
C LEU A 259 15.10 -6.19 12.31
N VAL A 260 16.12 -5.53 11.76
CA VAL A 260 16.72 -5.90 10.45
C VAL A 260 17.26 -7.33 10.46
N THR A 261 17.71 -7.80 11.63
CA THR A 261 18.23 -9.17 11.81
C THR A 261 17.14 -10.21 12.02
N ASN A 262 15.86 -9.83 12.16
CA ASN A 262 14.74 -10.72 12.43
C ASN A 262 13.60 -10.59 11.41
N LYS A 263 13.94 -10.51 10.13
CA LYS A 263 12.97 -10.39 9.04
C LYS A 263 12.13 -11.64 8.89
N ASN A 264 10.90 -11.48 8.35
CA ASN A 264 9.95 -12.59 8.14
C ASN A 264 9.67 -13.39 9.42
N ASN A 265 9.73 -12.73 10.58
CA ASN A 265 9.43 -13.37 11.84
C ASN A 265 7.94 -13.76 11.95
N ALA A 266 7.61 -14.51 12.99
CA ALA A 266 6.27 -15.07 13.15
C ALA A 266 5.16 -14.04 13.42
N GLU A 267 5.49 -12.79 13.66
CA GLU A 267 4.48 -11.71 13.82
C GLU A 267 4.15 -11.05 12.47
N ILE A 268 5.00 -11.14 11.45
CA ILE A 268 4.81 -10.50 10.15
C ILE A 268 3.97 -11.39 9.24
N LEU A 269 2.78 -10.92 8.85
CA LEU A 269 1.96 -11.54 7.83
C LEU A 269 2.37 -11.10 6.43
N PHE A 270 2.63 -9.79 6.27
CA PHE A 270 3.14 -9.21 5.03
C PHE A 270 3.93 -7.93 5.32
N ALA A 271 5.07 -7.78 4.66
CA ALA A 271 5.88 -6.58 4.73
C ALA A 271 6.47 -6.25 3.35
N VAL A 272 6.61 -4.96 3.05
CA VAL A 272 7.42 -4.50 1.92
C VAL A 272 8.89 -4.66 2.30
N LYS A 273 9.62 -5.37 1.45
CA LYS A 273 11.00 -5.78 1.73
C LYS A 273 11.98 -4.71 1.30
N TYR A 274 13.02 -4.52 2.10
CA TYR A 274 14.13 -3.64 1.79
C TYR A 274 15.46 -4.31 2.17
N ARG A 275 16.54 -3.86 1.56
CA ARG A 275 17.88 -4.37 1.84
C ARG A 275 18.88 -3.23 1.83
N LYS A 276 19.70 -3.18 2.87
CA LYS A 276 20.83 -2.26 2.98
C LYS A 276 21.92 -2.62 1.99
N GLY A 277 22.64 -1.63 1.49
CA GLY A 277 23.79 -1.80 0.61
C GLY A 277 23.46 -1.76 -0.87
N GLY A 278 22.53 -0.94 -1.31
CA GLY A 278 22.26 -0.78 -2.73
C GLY A 278 20.92 -0.21 -3.12
N LEU A 279 20.43 -0.61 -4.30
CA LEU A 279 19.21 -0.08 -4.92
C LEU A 279 17.90 -0.46 -4.20
N GLU A 280 17.96 -1.41 -3.29
CA GLU A 280 16.80 -1.92 -2.55
C GLU A 280 16.66 -1.30 -1.15
N GLY A 281 17.54 -0.37 -0.77
CA GLY A 281 17.40 0.40 0.47
C GLY A 281 16.24 1.38 0.36
N HIS A 282 15.43 1.51 1.37
CA HIS A 282 14.51 2.63 1.45
C HIS A 282 15.20 3.80 2.15
N GLY A 283 14.94 5.00 1.70
CA GLY A 283 15.57 6.19 2.25
C GLY A 283 15.30 6.39 3.75
N LEU A 284 16.01 7.36 4.33
CA LEU A 284 15.77 7.91 5.68
C LEU A 284 14.37 8.51 5.85
N TRP A 285 13.41 8.04 5.06
CA TRP A 285 12.11 8.66 5.01
C TRP A 285 11.47 8.75 6.39
N TYR A 286 11.55 7.68 7.18
CA TYR A 286 11.15 7.71 8.58
C TYR A 286 11.99 8.66 9.45
N GLY A 287 13.26 8.87 9.08
CA GLY A 287 14.14 9.76 9.80
C GLY A 287 13.83 11.23 9.57
N THR A 288 13.77 11.62 8.31
CA THR A 288 13.68 13.06 7.96
C THR A 288 12.26 13.61 8.04
N ASN A 289 11.26 12.78 7.77
CA ASN A 289 9.90 13.25 7.55
C ASN A 289 8.94 12.94 8.70
N ILE A 290 9.19 11.85 9.43
CA ILE A 290 8.36 11.48 10.59
C ILE A 290 9.14 11.60 11.89
N GLY A 291 10.40 11.17 11.92
CA GLY A 291 11.18 11.15 13.14
C GLY A 291 11.31 12.51 13.82
N ASN A 292 11.47 13.58 13.04
CA ASN A 292 11.56 14.94 13.56
C ASN A 292 10.21 15.49 14.08
N ASN A 293 9.10 14.90 13.66
CA ASN A 293 7.76 15.47 13.76
C ASN A 293 6.78 14.59 14.57
N ILE A 294 7.28 13.71 15.45
CA ILE A 294 6.41 12.92 16.32
C ILE A 294 5.66 13.84 17.28
N GLU A 295 4.31 13.74 17.27
CA GLU A 295 3.44 14.53 18.12
C GLU A 295 3.69 14.21 19.61
N PRO A 296 3.96 15.20 20.46
CA PRO A 296 4.22 14.97 21.89
C PRO A 296 3.10 14.21 22.60
N MET A 297 1.84 14.41 22.19
CA MET A 297 0.69 13.70 22.75
C MET A 297 0.73 12.20 22.45
N LEU A 298 1.36 11.76 21.36
CA LEU A 298 1.57 10.32 21.13
C LEU A 298 2.45 9.73 22.22
N ARG A 299 3.59 10.38 22.52
CA ARG A 299 4.51 9.91 23.57
C ARG A 299 3.88 9.94 24.96
N ALA A 300 3.09 10.98 25.24
CA ALA A 300 2.37 11.14 26.50
C ALA A 300 1.23 10.12 26.69
N ALA A 301 0.78 9.46 25.63
CA ALA A 301 -0.26 8.44 25.69
C ALA A 301 0.23 7.09 26.22
N TYR A 302 1.55 6.85 26.21
CA TYR A 302 2.14 5.65 26.79
C TYR A 302 2.38 5.83 28.29
N SER A 303 2.08 4.82 29.09
CA SER A 303 2.52 4.78 30.48
C SER A 303 4.03 4.52 30.58
N PRO A 304 4.69 4.92 31.68
CA PRO A 304 6.15 4.75 31.84
C PRO A 304 6.64 3.30 31.73
N GLU A 305 5.81 2.36 32.12
CA GLU A 305 6.09 0.91 32.05
C GLU A 305 5.85 0.29 30.67
N ASP A 306 5.19 1.02 29.74
CA ASP A 306 4.89 0.50 28.43
C ASP A 306 6.17 0.29 27.60
N LYS A 307 6.45 -0.98 27.27
CA LYS A 307 7.64 -1.37 26.50
C LYS A 307 7.66 -0.79 25.08
N ARG A 308 6.56 -0.21 24.60
CA ARG A 308 6.47 0.44 23.28
C ARG A 308 6.90 1.91 23.33
N LEU A 309 6.88 2.56 24.49
CA LEU A 309 7.32 3.96 24.63
C LEU A 309 8.73 4.20 24.05
N PRO A 310 9.74 3.35 24.27
CA PRO A 310 11.04 3.49 23.64
C PRO A 310 11.02 3.40 22.12
N LEU A 311 10.03 2.73 21.49
CA LEU A 311 9.96 2.55 20.04
C LEU A 311 9.59 3.84 19.29
N VAL A 312 8.86 4.74 19.96
CA VAL A 312 8.54 6.09 19.45
C VAL A 312 9.54 7.15 19.92
N ALA A 313 10.63 6.75 20.59
CA ALA A 313 11.72 7.67 20.91
C ALA A 313 12.48 8.04 19.64
N GLN A 314 12.89 9.30 19.57
CA GLN A 314 13.71 9.84 18.50
C GLN A 314 15.17 9.45 18.73
N VAL A 315 15.78 8.78 17.76
CA VAL A 315 17.19 8.35 17.79
C VAL A 315 17.96 9.17 16.75
N PRO A 316 19.06 9.84 17.14
CA PRO A 316 19.89 10.58 16.20
C PRO A 316 20.44 9.67 15.10
N VAL A 317 20.42 10.16 13.87
CA VAL A 317 21.07 9.52 12.73
C VAL A 317 22.56 9.91 12.75
N PRO A 318 23.50 8.96 12.71
CA PRO A 318 24.92 9.29 12.70
C PRO A 318 25.29 10.23 11.55
N ASN A 319 26.06 11.27 11.86
CA ASN A 319 26.50 12.30 10.90
C ASN A 319 25.37 13.05 10.17
N ASN A 320 24.18 13.13 10.77
CA ASN A 320 23.04 13.83 10.21
C ASN A 320 22.34 14.65 11.30
N VAL A 321 21.64 15.72 10.90
CA VAL A 321 20.84 16.55 11.81
C VAL A 321 19.47 15.92 12.14
N ASN A 322 19.10 14.88 11.42
CA ASN A 322 17.79 14.24 11.55
C ASN A 322 17.79 13.15 12.62
N VAL A 323 16.61 12.81 13.08
CA VAL A 323 16.34 11.70 13.98
C VAL A 323 15.32 10.73 13.33
N VAL A 324 15.35 9.48 13.77
CA VAL A 324 14.41 8.44 13.34
C VAL A 324 13.67 7.89 14.56
N PRO A 325 12.43 7.39 14.41
CA PRO A 325 11.82 6.59 15.46
C PRO A 325 12.64 5.32 15.70
N ARG A 326 12.90 4.97 16.96
CA ARG A 326 13.64 3.74 17.29
C ARG A 326 12.99 2.49 16.67
N LYS A 327 11.69 2.50 16.47
CA LYS A 327 10.93 1.42 15.82
C LYS A 327 11.51 1.00 14.46
N PHE A 328 12.04 1.97 13.69
CA PHE A 328 12.61 1.78 12.35
C PHE A 328 14.10 2.14 12.29
N TYR A 329 14.76 2.17 13.44
CA TYR A 329 16.18 2.45 13.48
C TYR A 329 16.99 1.26 12.96
N ASP A 330 17.84 1.52 12.01
CA ASP A 330 18.90 0.64 11.56
C ASP A 330 20.25 1.39 11.66
N GLU A 331 21.35 0.68 11.69
CA GLU A 331 22.68 1.29 11.59
C GLU A 331 22.93 1.65 10.13
N PHE A 332 22.91 2.92 9.82
CA PHE A 332 23.00 3.42 8.46
C PHE A 332 24.41 3.30 7.90
N SER A 333 24.54 2.79 6.66
CA SER A 333 25.77 2.89 5.88
C SER A 333 25.84 4.22 5.12
N SER A 334 24.68 4.76 4.73
CA SER A 334 24.52 6.08 4.12
C SER A 334 23.14 6.66 4.45
N ALA A 335 22.94 7.93 4.11
CA ALA A 335 21.73 8.67 4.45
C ALA A 335 20.44 8.07 3.86
N ASN A 336 20.51 7.23 2.82
CA ASN A 336 19.37 6.67 2.12
C ASN A 336 19.46 5.14 1.95
N ASP A 337 20.14 4.47 2.89
CA ASP A 337 20.41 3.04 2.77
C ASP A 337 20.05 2.33 4.09
N VAL A 338 18.78 2.09 4.31
CA VAL A 338 18.19 1.48 5.51
C VAL A 338 17.55 0.16 5.14
N GLY A 339 17.84 -0.86 5.92
CA GLY A 339 17.40 -2.23 5.61
C GLY A 339 16.12 -2.69 6.32
N ASN A 340 15.43 -1.84 7.08
CA ASN A 340 14.18 -2.23 7.76
C ASN A 340 13.09 -2.53 6.74
N ASP A 341 12.41 -3.67 6.89
CA ASP A 341 11.18 -3.95 6.16
C ASP A 341 10.05 -3.10 6.71
N PHE A 342 9.10 -2.70 5.85
CA PHE A 342 7.90 -2.01 6.28
C PHE A 342 6.75 -3.01 6.49
N PRO A 343 6.28 -3.25 7.74
CA PRO A 343 5.16 -4.16 7.99
C PRO A 343 3.86 -3.52 7.51
N VAL A 344 3.18 -4.19 6.56
CA VAL A 344 1.84 -3.79 6.09
C VAL A 344 0.76 -4.50 6.89
N LEU A 345 1.02 -5.75 7.27
CA LEU A 345 0.12 -6.58 8.08
C LEU A 345 0.94 -7.38 9.09
N ARG A 346 0.58 -7.28 10.35
CA ARG A 346 1.19 -8.07 11.43
C ARG A 346 0.17 -8.62 12.42
N TYR A 347 0.55 -9.63 13.16
CA TYR A 347 -0.38 -10.40 13.99
C TYR A 347 -1.04 -9.58 15.10
N ALA A 348 -0.36 -8.56 15.64
CA ALA A 348 -0.96 -7.66 16.62
C ALA A 348 -2.15 -6.86 16.01
N ASP A 349 -2.04 -6.41 14.74
CA ASP A 349 -3.15 -5.78 14.03
C ASP A 349 -4.33 -6.76 13.88
N VAL A 350 -4.06 -8.01 13.49
CA VAL A 350 -5.09 -9.06 13.38
C VAL A 350 -5.82 -9.27 14.71
N LEU A 351 -5.11 -9.35 15.82
CA LEU A 351 -5.71 -9.52 17.15
C LEU A 351 -6.61 -8.34 17.53
N LEU A 352 -6.17 -7.12 17.28
CA LEU A 352 -6.94 -5.92 17.61
C LEU A 352 -8.14 -5.74 16.69
N LEU A 353 -8.02 -6.06 15.39
CA LEU A 353 -9.17 -6.09 14.46
C LEU A 353 -10.16 -7.19 14.85
N TYR A 354 -9.70 -8.35 15.31
CA TYR A 354 -10.58 -9.41 15.78
C TYR A 354 -11.33 -9.01 17.04
N ALA A 355 -10.64 -8.39 18.02
CA ALA A 355 -11.28 -7.84 19.20
C ALA A 355 -12.34 -6.78 18.86
N GLU A 356 -12.05 -5.89 17.91
CA GLU A 356 -12.98 -4.88 17.43
C GLU A 356 -14.20 -5.53 16.78
N ALA A 357 -14.01 -6.42 15.81
CA ALA A 357 -15.12 -7.05 15.07
C ALA A 357 -16.06 -7.83 15.99
N LEU A 358 -15.51 -8.61 16.94
CA LEU A 358 -16.31 -9.33 17.93
C LEU A 358 -17.14 -8.38 18.79
N ASN A 359 -16.52 -7.30 19.28
CA ASN A 359 -17.23 -6.29 20.07
C ASN A 359 -18.34 -5.57 19.28
N GLU A 360 -18.09 -5.29 17.98
CA GLU A 360 -19.07 -4.61 17.14
C GLU A 360 -20.29 -5.49 16.81
N VAL A 361 -20.10 -6.78 16.70
CA VAL A 361 -21.20 -7.74 16.54
C VAL A 361 -21.96 -7.96 17.85
N GLY A 362 -21.23 -8.11 18.96
CA GLY A 362 -21.85 -8.29 20.28
C GLY A 362 -20.84 -8.22 21.41
N TYR A 363 -20.96 -7.20 22.26
CA TYR A 363 -20.12 -7.10 23.46
C TYR A 363 -20.32 -8.31 24.39
N ALA A 364 -19.22 -8.89 24.81
CA ALA A 364 -19.18 -9.92 25.84
C ALA A 364 -18.08 -9.58 26.86
N ALA A 365 -18.39 -9.66 28.14
CA ALA A 365 -17.47 -9.34 29.23
C ALA A 365 -16.29 -10.31 29.36
N THR A 366 -16.28 -11.37 28.57
CA THR A 366 -15.23 -12.41 28.50
C THR A 366 -15.17 -12.97 27.08
N GLY A 367 -14.14 -13.80 26.80
CA GLY A 367 -14.01 -14.48 25.51
C GLY A 367 -12.93 -13.87 24.61
N ASP A 368 -12.99 -14.22 23.31
CA ASP A 368 -11.91 -13.97 22.35
C ASP A 368 -11.61 -12.48 22.14
N ALA A 369 -12.60 -11.59 22.28
CA ALA A 369 -12.37 -10.16 22.19
C ALA A 369 -11.41 -9.66 23.29
N PHE A 370 -11.68 -10.04 24.54
CA PHE A 370 -10.83 -9.69 25.67
C PHE A 370 -9.47 -10.39 25.59
N THR A 371 -9.44 -11.67 25.22
CA THR A 371 -8.22 -12.44 25.04
C THR A 371 -7.30 -11.77 24.02
N SER A 372 -7.83 -11.35 22.88
CA SER A 372 -7.07 -10.73 21.80
C SER A 372 -6.53 -9.35 22.19
N LEU A 373 -7.37 -8.47 22.75
CA LEU A 373 -6.95 -7.16 23.24
C LEU A 373 -5.88 -7.29 24.33
N ASN A 374 -6.12 -8.15 25.31
CA ASN A 374 -5.23 -8.32 26.47
C ASN A 374 -3.92 -9.03 26.13
N ALA A 375 -3.88 -9.86 25.08
CA ALA A 375 -2.62 -10.44 24.60
C ALA A 375 -1.64 -9.34 24.16
N VAL A 376 -2.13 -8.34 23.40
CA VAL A 376 -1.31 -7.20 22.96
C VAL A 376 -0.85 -6.36 24.16
N ARG A 377 -1.75 -6.04 25.08
CA ARG A 377 -1.45 -5.26 26.29
C ARG A 377 -0.42 -5.94 27.19
N THR A 378 -0.62 -7.22 27.46
CA THR A 378 0.30 -8.01 28.30
C THR A 378 1.70 -8.07 27.69
N ARG A 379 1.79 -8.28 26.36
CA ARG A 379 3.06 -8.24 25.65
C ARG A 379 3.73 -6.88 25.79
N ALA A 380 2.98 -5.79 25.71
CA ALA A 380 3.46 -4.43 25.92
C ALA A 380 3.88 -4.13 27.38
N GLY A 381 3.63 -5.04 28.31
CA GLY A 381 3.97 -4.86 29.73
C GLY A 381 2.99 -4.00 30.51
N VAL A 382 1.82 -3.73 29.95
CA VAL A 382 0.75 -2.96 30.62
C VAL A 382 -0.37 -3.88 31.08
N ALA A 383 -1.10 -3.46 32.12
CA ALA A 383 -2.15 -4.25 32.72
C ALA A 383 -3.25 -4.63 31.72
N ALA A 384 -3.70 -5.88 31.77
CA ALA A 384 -4.86 -6.33 31.04
C ALA A 384 -6.12 -5.57 31.48
N TYR A 385 -7.02 -5.27 30.55
CA TYR A 385 -8.33 -4.75 30.90
C TYR A 385 -9.20 -5.83 31.54
N THR A 386 -9.92 -5.42 32.58
CA THR A 386 -10.97 -6.22 33.20
C THR A 386 -12.35 -5.83 32.64
N ALA A 387 -13.32 -6.72 32.75
CA ALA A 387 -14.70 -6.43 32.37
C ALA A 387 -15.29 -5.20 33.09
N THR A 388 -14.86 -4.93 34.32
CA THR A 388 -15.30 -3.74 35.06
C THR A 388 -14.76 -2.44 34.49
N GLN A 389 -13.53 -2.44 33.96
CA GLN A 389 -12.89 -1.24 33.40
C GLN A 389 -13.45 -0.88 32.01
N VAL A 390 -13.91 -1.86 31.26
CA VAL A 390 -14.47 -1.69 29.89
C VAL A 390 -15.84 -2.40 29.81
N ALA A 391 -16.76 -2.00 30.69
CA ALA A 391 -18.01 -2.69 30.97
C ALA A 391 -19.09 -2.56 29.89
N THR A 392 -18.86 -1.74 28.86
CA THR A 392 -19.83 -1.52 27.75
C THR A 392 -19.15 -1.69 26.40
N LYS A 393 -19.97 -1.92 25.37
CA LYS A 393 -19.52 -1.98 23.97
C LYS A 393 -18.68 -0.75 23.58
N GLU A 394 -19.13 0.44 23.97
CA GLU A 394 -18.49 1.71 23.68
C GLU A 394 -17.16 1.88 24.41
N ALA A 395 -17.11 1.49 25.69
CA ALA A 395 -15.88 1.51 26.49
C ALA A 395 -14.84 0.55 25.93
N PHE A 396 -15.25 -0.67 25.54
CA PHE A 396 -14.38 -1.65 24.92
C PHE A 396 -13.89 -1.19 23.53
N ARG A 397 -14.79 -0.63 22.69
CA ARG A 397 -14.41 -0.02 21.40
C ARG A 397 -13.32 1.04 21.59
N THR A 398 -13.53 1.94 22.53
CA THR A 398 -12.56 3.00 22.87
C THR A 398 -11.22 2.41 23.30
N ALA A 399 -11.24 1.37 24.13
CA ALA A 399 -10.03 0.69 24.57
C ALA A 399 -9.27 0.04 23.40
N VAL A 400 -9.96 -0.64 22.48
CA VAL A 400 -9.34 -1.24 21.28
C VAL A 400 -8.74 -0.18 20.36
N ILE A 401 -9.45 0.90 20.07
CA ILE A 401 -8.95 1.97 19.18
C ILE A 401 -7.73 2.69 19.80
N ASN A 402 -7.73 2.91 21.12
CA ASN A 402 -6.57 3.45 21.80
C ASN A 402 -5.39 2.47 21.79
N GLU A 403 -5.64 1.19 22.00
CA GLU A 403 -4.59 0.16 21.94
C GLU A 403 -4.00 0.06 20.53
N ARG A 404 -4.85 0.14 19.49
CA ARG A 404 -4.40 0.20 18.09
C ARG A 404 -3.46 1.40 17.83
N ARG A 405 -3.83 2.60 18.34
CA ARG A 405 -2.98 3.79 18.23
C ARG A 405 -1.58 3.56 18.81
N LEU A 406 -1.50 2.97 20.01
CA LEU A 406 -0.21 2.72 20.69
C LEU A 406 0.57 1.60 20.03
N GLU A 407 -0.10 0.53 19.64
CA GLU A 407 0.53 -0.65 19.07
C GLU A 407 1.04 -0.40 17.65
N LEU A 408 0.22 0.22 16.81
CA LEU A 408 0.47 0.44 15.38
C LEU A 408 0.99 1.86 15.08
N ALA A 409 1.46 2.59 16.09
CA ALA A 409 2.00 3.93 15.90
C ALA A 409 3.08 3.93 14.80
N LEU A 410 2.95 4.84 13.84
CA LEU A 410 3.86 5.04 12.71
C LEU A 410 3.91 3.88 11.69
N GLU A 411 2.85 3.06 11.61
CA GLU A 411 2.71 1.95 10.65
C GLU A 411 1.63 2.20 9.60
N ASN A 412 1.25 3.44 9.35
CA ASN A 412 0.23 3.87 8.36
C ASN A 412 -1.21 3.42 8.68
N ASP A 413 -1.54 3.14 9.93
CA ASP A 413 -2.89 2.73 10.30
C ASP A 413 -3.73 3.86 10.91
N ARG A 414 -3.09 4.78 11.64
CA ARG A 414 -3.80 5.73 12.49
C ARG A 414 -4.78 6.63 11.75
N TRP A 415 -4.38 7.23 10.63
CA TRP A 415 -5.28 8.09 9.84
C TRP A 415 -6.52 7.34 9.37
N PHE A 416 -6.33 6.12 8.85
CA PHE A 416 -7.44 5.30 8.39
C PHE A 416 -8.35 4.85 9.52
N ASP A 417 -7.81 4.55 10.71
CA ASP A 417 -8.60 4.25 11.90
C ASP A 417 -9.45 5.47 12.30
N LEU A 418 -8.89 6.67 12.31
CA LEU A 418 -9.59 7.90 12.63
C LEU A 418 -10.76 8.19 11.66
N VAL A 419 -10.54 7.99 10.35
CA VAL A 419 -11.56 8.23 9.32
C VAL A 419 -12.68 7.20 9.42
N ARG A 420 -12.35 5.88 9.43
CA ARG A 420 -13.38 4.81 9.46
C ARG A 420 -14.21 4.79 10.74
N THR A 421 -13.65 5.26 11.86
CA THR A 421 -14.36 5.38 13.14
C THR A 421 -15.07 6.72 13.32
N GLY A 422 -14.89 7.67 12.40
CA GLY A 422 -15.50 9.00 12.46
C GLY A 422 -14.92 9.92 13.53
N THR A 423 -13.70 9.66 14.01
CA THR A 423 -13.07 10.37 15.12
C THR A 423 -11.97 11.35 14.70
N ALA A 424 -11.70 11.50 13.38
CA ALA A 424 -10.59 12.27 12.85
C ALA A 424 -10.62 13.75 13.29
N ILE A 425 -11.75 14.42 13.14
CA ILE A 425 -11.90 15.85 13.48
C ILE A 425 -11.63 16.08 14.97
N ASP A 426 -12.22 15.27 15.84
CA ASP A 426 -12.07 15.42 17.29
C ASP A 426 -10.65 15.07 17.77
N ALA A 427 -10.01 14.09 17.15
CA ALA A 427 -8.64 13.70 17.48
C ALA A 427 -7.65 14.83 17.11
N LEU A 428 -7.72 15.34 15.89
CA LEU A 428 -6.82 16.39 15.41
C LEU A 428 -7.07 17.76 16.06
N LYS A 429 -8.31 18.05 16.43
CA LYS A 429 -8.60 19.27 17.23
C LYS A 429 -7.78 19.32 18.52
N LYS A 430 -7.46 18.19 19.13
CA LYS A 430 -6.63 18.12 20.35
C LYS A 430 -5.17 18.49 20.09
N THR A 431 -4.67 18.31 18.87
CA THR A 431 -3.32 18.74 18.46
C THR A 431 -3.30 20.17 17.93
N GLY A 432 -4.43 20.87 17.94
CA GLY A 432 -4.56 22.25 17.44
C GLY A 432 -4.79 22.34 15.92
N VAL A 433 -4.98 21.21 15.23
CA VAL A 433 -5.27 21.19 13.79
C VAL A 433 -6.78 21.24 13.56
N THR A 434 -7.22 22.14 12.69
CA THR A 434 -8.62 22.25 12.24
C THR A 434 -8.81 21.48 10.94
N VAL A 435 -9.63 20.44 10.98
CA VAL A 435 -9.93 19.61 9.81
C VAL A 435 -11.28 20.00 9.21
N PRO A 436 -11.33 20.52 7.97
CA PRO A 436 -12.58 20.70 7.27
C PRO A 436 -13.24 19.33 7.00
N ALA A 437 -14.54 19.22 7.28
CA ALA A 437 -15.25 17.93 7.16
C ALA A 437 -15.21 17.30 5.77
N ASN A 438 -15.09 18.13 4.73
CA ASN A 438 -14.97 17.71 3.34
C ASN A 438 -13.53 17.37 2.91
N ARG A 439 -12.53 17.47 3.79
CA ARG A 439 -11.12 17.16 3.50
C ARG A 439 -10.63 15.89 4.19
N LEU A 440 -11.52 14.97 4.52
CA LEU A 440 -11.12 13.66 5.04
C LEU A 440 -10.52 12.73 3.96
N ILE A 441 -10.73 13.06 2.69
CA ILE A 441 -10.06 12.46 1.53
C ILE A 441 -9.25 13.52 0.80
N TYR A 442 -8.29 13.09 -0.01
CA TYR A 442 -7.42 13.99 -0.77
C TYR A 442 -8.07 14.53 -2.05
N PRO A 443 -7.60 15.67 -2.57
CA PRO A 443 -7.97 16.10 -3.91
C PRO A 443 -7.43 15.10 -4.94
N ILE A 444 -8.15 14.95 -6.04
CA ILE A 444 -7.60 14.32 -7.24
C ILE A 444 -6.45 15.19 -7.75
N PRO A 445 -5.28 14.62 -8.07
CA PRO A 445 -4.16 15.41 -8.59
C PRO A 445 -4.57 16.23 -9.83
N GLN A 446 -4.14 17.50 -9.88
CA GLN A 446 -4.51 18.40 -10.97
C GLN A 446 -4.12 17.86 -12.35
N SER A 447 -2.96 17.19 -12.43
CA SER A 447 -2.52 16.53 -13.66
C SER A 447 -3.53 15.53 -14.22
N GLU A 448 -4.24 14.81 -13.36
CA GLU A 448 -5.26 13.86 -13.78
C GLU A 448 -6.52 14.58 -14.25
N ILE A 449 -6.96 15.61 -13.51
CA ILE A 449 -8.10 16.44 -13.92
C ILE A 449 -7.86 17.03 -15.33
N ASP A 450 -6.64 17.53 -15.58
CA ASP A 450 -6.27 18.15 -16.85
C ASP A 450 -6.20 17.12 -18.01
N VAL A 451 -5.70 15.91 -17.74
CA VAL A 451 -5.61 14.82 -18.74
C VAL A 451 -6.98 14.31 -19.15
N TYR A 452 -7.85 14.07 -18.17
CA TYR A 452 -9.22 13.60 -18.46
C TYR A 452 -10.09 14.70 -19.05
N ASN A 453 -9.95 15.94 -18.57
CA ASN A 453 -10.70 17.12 -19.01
C ASN A 453 -12.21 16.84 -19.19
N ASN A 454 -12.78 16.10 -18.27
CA ASN A 454 -14.18 15.66 -18.29
C ASN A 454 -14.81 15.78 -16.89
N PRO A 455 -15.33 16.95 -16.51
CA PRO A 455 -15.85 17.19 -15.17
C PRO A 455 -17.09 16.34 -14.81
N THR A 456 -17.75 15.74 -15.79
CA THR A 456 -18.89 14.84 -15.55
C THR A 456 -18.42 13.45 -15.09
N ASN A 457 -17.44 12.88 -15.78
CA ASN A 457 -16.95 11.53 -15.48
C ASN A 457 -15.76 11.52 -14.52
N PHE A 458 -15.05 12.66 -14.46
CA PHE A 458 -13.84 12.81 -13.65
C PHE A 458 -13.86 14.15 -12.89
N PRO A 459 -14.84 14.36 -12.00
CA PRO A 459 -14.93 15.58 -11.17
C PRO A 459 -13.83 15.63 -10.13
N GLN A 460 -13.51 16.80 -9.62
CA GLN A 460 -12.70 16.96 -8.41
C GLN A 460 -13.48 16.50 -7.15
N ASN A 461 -12.78 16.15 -6.08
CA ASN A 461 -13.40 15.89 -4.79
C ASN A 461 -13.98 17.19 -4.19
N PRO A 462 -15.11 17.12 -3.47
CA PRO A 462 -15.72 18.30 -2.87
C PRO A 462 -14.76 19.05 -1.92
N GLY A 463 -14.68 20.35 -2.08
CA GLY A 463 -13.85 21.22 -1.22
C GLY A 463 -12.45 21.53 -1.75
N TYR A 464 -12.17 21.12 -3.01
CA TYR A 464 -10.91 21.40 -3.70
C TYR A 464 -11.10 22.11 -5.02
#